data_7a2fc6743f7e99ed9a533c80215087e8
#
_entry.id   7a2fc6743f7e99ed9a533c80215087e8
#
_cell.length_a   1.000
_cell.length_b   1.000
_cell.length_c   1.000
_cell.angle_alpha   90.00
_cell.angle_beta   90.00
_cell.angle_gamma   90.00
#
_symmetry.space_group_name_H-M   'P 1'
#
loop_
_entity.id
_entity.type
_entity.pdbx_description
1 polymer ?
#
loop_
_entity_poly.entity_id
_entity_poly.type
_entity_poly.pdbx_seq_one_letter_code
_entity_poly.pdbx_strand_id
1 'polypeptide(L)'
;MSSARRGPAGKSGKRPSSHPRGASGKGRASKGSAPKGNAGKNAAKSGTKSGGTKNGAGKSGAGKNARNSPIVFDVAPPAPRTEPFRLGVVAGATPGKWISIWRDRYPEIDLELVDIDATDPRAALLAGDIDMAIAREPFSHDDLHVITLYEEVVGAVVSIDSALESVPEITVDDLAGEVIIVPLDDAVHLGPIAGTIEPRFDAPATTEDAIATVATGVGIVIVPMSIARAHRRKDVTFRPITGAKPTTVGLAWDRANDSDDVQNFVGIVRGRTAQSSRD
;
A
#
# COMPACT_ATOMS: atom_id res chain seq x y z
N MET A 1 67.46 34.92 -6.76
CA MET A 1 67.74 34.77 -8.18
C MET A 1 66.51 34.04 -8.76
N SER A 2 65.48 34.75 -9.10
CA SER A 2 65.19 35.42 -10.37
C SER A 2 65.16 34.45 -11.52
N SER A 3 63.98 34.07 -12.00
CA SER A 3 63.57 34.41 -13.39
C SER A 3 62.12 33.96 -13.66
N ALA A 4 61.33 34.95 -13.97
CA ALA A 4 60.00 34.89 -14.55
C ALA A 4 60.13 34.56 -16.08
N ARG A 5 59.14 33.85 -16.64
CA ARG A 5 58.73 34.07 -18.06
C ARG A 5 57.24 33.85 -18.26
N ARG A 6 56.67 34.87 -18.88
CA ARG A 6 55.31 35.15 -19.31
C ARG A 6 54.85 34.22 -20.48
N GLY A 7 53.53 34.16 -20.61
CA GLY A 7 52.70 33.48 -21.54
C GLY A 7 52.87 33.81 -23.06
N PRO A 8 51.90 33.44 -23.91
CA PRO A 8 50.90 34.38 -24.34
C PRO A 8 49.47 33.79 -24.53
N ALA A 9 48.57 34.76 -24.62
CA ALA A 9 47.14 34.65 -24.87
C ALA A 9 46.81 34.42 -26.39
N GLY A 10 45.62 34.00 -26.65
CA GLY A 10 44.90 34.08 -27.94
C GLY A 10 44.11 32.83 -28.25
N LYS A 11 42.90 32.79 -28.62
CA LYS A 11 41.98 33.65 -29.33
C LYS A 11 40.56 33.05 -29.26
N SER A 12 39.59 33.93 -29.15
CA SER A 12 38.17 33.79 -29.40
C SER A 12 37.79 32.97 -30.65
N GLY A 13 36.76 32.12 -30.54
CA GLY A 13 36.10 31.48 -31.67
C GLY A 13 34.59 31.39 -31.42
N LYS A 14 33.88 32.12 -32.24
CA LYS A 14 32.44 32.40 -32.34
C LYS A 14 31.56 31.14 -32.44
N ARG A 15 30.35 31.25 -31.87
CA ARG A 15 29.13 30.46 -32.21
C ARG A 15 28.80 30.63 -33.70
N PRO A 16 28.05 29.67 -34.29
CA PRO A 16 26.77 30.07 -34.83
C PRO A 16 25.57 29.22 -34.36
N SER A 17 24.48 29.94 -34.19
CA SER A 17 23.10 29.51 -34.07
C SER A 17 22.56 29.02 -35.42
N SER A 18 21.75 27.97 -35.41
CA SER A 18 20.71 27.78 -36.42
C SER A 18 19.59 26.88 -35.90
N HIS A 19 18.45 27.50 -35.71
CA HIS A 19 17.14 26.81 -35.77
C HIS A 19 16.76 26.59 -37.22
N PRO A 20 15.92 25.62 -37.54
CA PRO A 20 14.74 25.96 -38.34
C PRO A 20 13.41 25.49 -37.68
N ARG A 21 12.46 26.38 -37.88
CA ARG A 21 11.01 26.16 -37.69
C ARG A 21 10.43 25.38 -38.90
N GLY A 22 9.27 24.77 -38.64
CA GLY A 22 8.27 24.37 -39.62
C GLY A 22 7.95 22.89 -39.53
N ALA A 23 6.74 22.41 -39.59
CA ALA A 23 5.50 22.94 -40.09
C ALA A 23 4.33 22.09 -39.53
N SER A 24 3.21 22.74 -39.39
CA SER A 24 1.83 22.28 -39.21
C SER A 24 1.44 21.10 -40.10
N GLY A 25 0.71 20.11 -39.55
CA GLY A 25 -0.06 19.09 -40.28
C GLY A 25 -1.42 18.90 -39.63
N LYS A 26 -2.44 19.52 -40.27
CA LYS A 26 -3.88 19.32 -40.02
C LYS A 26 -4.34 17.99 -40.60
N GLY A 27 -5.32 17.39 -39.95
CA GLY A 27 -6.25 16.42 -40.54
C GLY A 27 -6.38 15.16 -39.67
N ARG A 28 -7.48 14.66 -39.25
CA ARG A 28 -8.81 14.60 -39.87
C ARG A 28 -9.75 13.96 -38.87
N ALA A 29 -10.87 14.54 -38.63
CA ALA A 29 -12.02 13.97 -37.95
C ALA A 29 -12.53 12.73 -38.70
N SER A 30 -12.84 11.65 -37.99
CA SER A 30 -13.75 10.62 -38.50
C SER A 30 -14.89 10.41 -37.49
N LYS A 31 -16.07 10.76 -37.98
CA LYS A 31 -17.41 10.42 -37.46
C LYS A 31 -17.67 8.92 -37.62
N GLY A 32 -18.47 8.38 -36.75
CA GLY A 32 -19.17 7.10 -36.94
C GLY A 32 -19.35 6.46 -35.58
N SER A 33 -20.44 6.13 -35.04
CA SER A 33 -21.83 5.94 -35.43
C SER A 33 -22.46 5.34 -34.17
N ALA A 34 -23.51 5.91 -33.67
CA ALA A 34 -24.40 5.26 -32.69
C ALA A 34 -25.27 4.23 -33.39
N PRO A 35 -25.71 3.14 -32.77
CA PRO A 35 -26.94 2.50 -33.12
C PRO A 35 -28.05 2.77 -32.12
N LYS A 36 -29.17 3.07 -32.72
CA LYS A 36 -30.49 3.34 -32.20
C LYS A 36 -31.11 2.16 -31.43
N GLY A 37 -31.97 2.60 -30.56
CA GLY A 37 -32.85 1.84 -29.71
C GLY A 37 -33.73 0.81 -30.30
N ASN A 38 -34.24 -0.01 -29.44
CA ASN A 38 -35.49 -0.74 -29.70
C ASN A 38 -36.39 -0.61 -28.46
N ALA A 39 -37.46 0.11 -28.68
CA ALA A 39 -38.57 0.23 -27.75
C ALA A 39 -39.56 -0.93 -28.09
N GLY A 40 -39.76 -1.82 -27.15
CA GLY A 40 -40.80 -2.82 -27.17
C GLY A 40 -41.93 -2.51 -26.21
N LYS A 41 -43.01 -1.91 -26.71
CA LYS A 41 -44.32 -1.81 -26.05
C LYS A 41 -45.00 -3.19 -26.06
N ASN A 42 -45.61 -3.58 -24.94
CA ASN A 42 -46.86 -4.38 -24.93
C ASN A 42 -47.52 -4.14 -23.55
N ALA A 43 -48.52 -3.43 -23.52
CA ALA A 43 -49.96 -3.41 -23.62
C ALA A 43 -50.66 -4.38 -22.66
N ALA A 44 -51.47 -3.70 -21.87
CA ALA A 44 -52.40 -4.16 -20.87
C ALA A 44 -53.36 -5.26 -21.35
N LYS A 45 -53.82 -6.11 -20.42
CA LYS A 45 -55.19 -6.62 -20.45
C LYS A 45 -55.74 -6.79 -19.04
N SER A 46 -56.72 -5.98 -18.77
CA SER A 46 -57.70 -6.05 -17.72
C SER A 46 -58.55 -7.32 -17.83
N GLY A 47 -58.97 -7.88 -16.70
CA GLY A 47 -59.94 -8.94 -16.63
C GLY A 47 -60.62 -8.99 -15.27
N THR A 48 -61.68 -8.23 -15.14
CA THR A 48 -62.66 -8.24 -14.05
C THR A 48 -63.59 -9.44 -14.19
N LYS A 49 -63.98 -10.12 -13.09
CA LYS A 49 -65.33 -10.65 -12.75
C LYS A 49 -65.21 -11.43 -11.45
N SER A 50 -65.76 -10.94 -10.39
CA SER A 50 -67.11 -10.97 -9.77
C SER A 50 -67.60 -12.39 -9.49
N GLY A 51 -67.94 -12.63 -8.21
CA GLY A 51 -69.13 -13.37 -7.81
C GLY A 51 -68.94 -14.60 -6.95
N GLY A 52 -69.54 -14.61 -5.78
CA GLY A 52 -69.93 -15.86 -5.15
C GLY A 52 -69.81 -15.93 -3.63
N THR A 53 -70.76 -15.30 -2.96
CA THR A 53 -71.13 -15.55 -1.60
C THR A 53 -71.61 -16.98 -1.37
N LYS A 54 -71.19 -17.68 -0.28
CA LYS A 54 -72.11 -18.53 0.50
C LYS A 54 -71.52 -18.92 1.85
N ASN A 55 -72.36 -18.69 2.85
CA ASN A 55 -72.26 -19.05 4.24
C ASN A 55 -72.08 -20.57 4.48
N GLY A 56 -71.27 -20.91 5.50
CA GLY A 56 -71.26 -22.23 6.08
C GLY A 56 -70.74 -22.16 7.53
N ALA A 57 -71.66 -22.17 8.46
CA ALA A 57 -71.38 -22.28 9.89
C ALA A 57 -70.94 -23.70 10.25
N GLY A 58 -69.84 -23.85 11.03
CA GLY A 58 -69.40 -25.14 11.52
C GLY A 58 -68.45 -25.02 12.69
N LYS A 59 -68.94 -25.38 13.81
CA LYS A 59 -68.49 -25.50 15.19
C LYS A 59 -67.00 -25.89 15.45
N SER A 60 -66.44 -25.11 16.42
CA SER A 60 -65.64 -25.58 17.60
C SER A 60 -64.62 -26.73 17.45
N GLY A 61 -63.33 -26.33 17.56
CA GLY A 61 -62.22 -27.18 17.92
C GLY A 61 -61.14 -26.34 18.63
N ALA A 62 -61.11 -26.42 19.93
CA ALA A 62 -60.06 -25.78 20.75
C ALA A 62 -58.72 -26.51 20.53
N GLY A 63 -57.90 -26.06 19.64
CA GLY A 63 -56.52 -26.44 19.49
C GLY A 63 -55.61 -25.35 20.05
N LYS A 64 -54.99 -25.62 21.16
CA LYS A 64 -53.92 -24.75 21.70
C LYS A 64 -52.72 -24.79 20.77
N ASN A 65 -52.67 -23.92 19.79
CA ASN A 65 -51.44 -23.62 19.07
C ASN A 65 -50.62 -22.69 19.95
N ALA A 66 -49.64 -23.25 20.68
CA ALA A 66 -48.53 -22.50 21.18
C ALA A 66 -47.86 -21.79 19.98
N ARG A 67 -48.11 -20.51 19.87
CA ARG A 67 -47.40 -19.63 18.92
C ARG A 67 -45.93 -19.66 19.29
N ASN A 68 -45.15 -20.37 18.51
CA ASN A 68 -43.70 -20.27 18.48
C ASN A 68 -43.39 -18.87 17.92
N SER A 69 -43.42 -17.85 18.80
CA SER A 69 -42.91 -16.53 18.45
C SER A 69 -41.41 -16.69 18.23
N PRO A 70 -40.85 -16.29 17.07
CA PRO A 70 -39.41 -16.27 16.92
C PRO A 70 -38.86 -15.37 18.03
N ILE A 71 -37.91 -15.89 18.79
CA ILE A 71 -37.14 -15.09 19.76
C ILE A 71 -36.33 -14.13 18.89
N VAL A 72 -36.83 -12.93 18.71
CA VAL A 72 -36.05 -11.81 18.17
C VAL A 72 -35.12 -11.42 19.30
N PHE A 73 -33.87 -11.81 19.18
CA PHE A 73 -32.81 -11.21 19.98
C PHE A 73 -32.71 -9.76 19.48
N ASP A 74 -33.31 -8.88 20.24
CA ASP A 74 -33.16 -7.43 20.09
C ASP A 74 -31.72 -7.11 20.59
N VAL A 75 -30.73 -7.44 19.78
CA VAL A 75 -29.35 -6.99 20.01
C VAL A 75 -29.39 -5.51 19.69
N ALA A 76 -29.37 -4.69 20.73
CA ALA A 76 -29.22 -3.25 20.55
C ALA A 76 -28.04 -3.00 19.60
N PRO A 77 -28.19 -2.14 18.61
CA PRO A 77 -27.07 -1.80 17.74
C PRO A 77 -25.90 -1.37 18.61
N PRO A 78 -24.67 -1.83 18.29
CA PRO A 78 -23.49 -1.43 19.06
C PRO A 78 -23.45 0.10 19.14
N ALA A 79 -23.10 0.61 20.32
CA ALA A 79 -22.97 2.04 20.53
C ALA A 79 -21.99 2.59 19.47
N PRO A 80 -22.29 3.74 18.86
CA PRO A 80 -21.39 4.33 17.88
C PRO A 80 -20.00 4.52 18.50
N ARG A 81 -18.95 4.11 17.77
CA ARG A 81 -17.57 4.29 18.20
C ARG A 81 -17.30 5.79 18.35
N THR A 82 -16.75 6.20 19.48
CA THR A 82 -16.40 7.60 19.76
C THR A 82 -14.96 7.92 19.44
N GLU A 83 -14.11 6.89 19.31
CA GLU A 83 -12.71 7.01 18.99
C GLU A 83 -12.44 6.63 17.53
N PRO A 84 -11.43 7.23 16.86
CA PRO A 84 -11.09 6.89 15.51
C PRO A 84 -10.60 5.43 15.41
N PHE A 85 -10.77 4.83 14.23
CA PHE A 85 -10.12 3.56 13.88
C PHE A 85 -8.65 3.84 13.54
N ARG A 86 -7.73 3.36 14.37
CA ARG A 86 -6.29 3.64 14.25
C ARG A 86 -5.59 2.54 13.46
N LEU A 87 -5.12 2.91 12.27
CA LEU A 87 -4.36 2.03 11.40
C LEU A 87 -2.87 2.37 11.50
N GLY A 88 -2.09 1.51 12.16
CA GLY A 88 -0.64 1.58 12.18
C GLY A 88 -0.05 1.25 10.81
N VAL A 89 0.93 2.01 10.36
CA VAL A 89 1.56 1.83 9.04
C VAL A 89 3.07 1.97 9.16
N VAL A 90 3.82 0.96 8.71
CA VAL A 90 5.28 1.05 8.61
C VAL A 90 5.72 1.93 7.45
N ALA A 91 6.89 2.51 7.56
CA ALA A 91 7.49 3.34 6.51
C ALA A 91 7.45 2.66 5.13
N GLY A 92 7.08 3.42 4.10
CA GLY A 92 7.01 2.94 2.72
C GLY A 92 5.73 2.19 2.33
N ALA A 93 4.93 1.67 3.28
CA ALA A 93 3.66 1.05 2.95
C ALA A 93 2.63 2.11 2.51
N THR A 94 1.78 1.76 1.53
CA THR A 94 0.85 2.72 0.91
C THR A 94 -0.60 2.19 0.97
N PRO A 95 -1.30 2.35 2.11
CA PRO A 95 -2.66 1.85 2.30
C PRO A 95 -3.76 2.68 1.61
N GLY A 96 -3.42 3.73 0.87
CA GLY A 96 -4.34 4.75 0.37
C GLY A 96 -5.60 4.23 -0.32
N LYS A 97 -5.48 3.12 -1.09
CA LYS A 97 -6.64 2.48 -1.74
C LYS A 97 -7.65 1.95 -0.72
N TRP A 98 -7.20 1.27 0.33
CA TRP A 98 -8.07 0.70 1.36
C TRP A 98 -8.70 1.79 2.22
N ILE A 99 -7.92 2.84 2.55
CA ILE A 99 -8.41 4.01 3.28
C ILE A 99 -9.49 4.74 2.50
N SER A 100 -9.34 4.92 1.19
CA SER A 100 -10.37 5.53 0.35
C SER A 100 -11.67 4.73 0.39
N ILE A 101 -11.57 3.39 0.25
CA ILE A 101 -12.74 2.50 0.32
C ILE A 101 -13.39 2.53 1.73
N TRP A 102 -12.58 2.61 2.79
CA TRP A 102 -13.09 2.74 4.14
C TRP A 102 -13.90 4.00 4.32
N ARG A 103 -13.35 5.16 3.97
CA ARG A 103 -14.03 6.45 4.07
C ARG A 103 -15.33 6.52 3.27
N ASP A 104 -15.35 5.85 2.11
CA ASP A 104 -16.56 5.77 1.28
C ASP A 104 -17.66 4.88 1.90
N ARG A 105 -17.27 3.80 2.61
CA ARG A 105 -18.23 2.82 3.18
C ARG A 105 -18.66 3.13 4.60
N TYR A 106 -17.77 3.72 5.39
CA TYR A 106 -17.95 3.98 6.82
C TYR A 106 -17.61 5.44 7.13
N PRO A 107 -18.33 6.40 6.53
CA PRO A 107 -18.04 7.83 6.70
C PRO A 107 -18.25 8.31 8.15
N GLU A 108 -19.00 7.53 8.96
CA GLU A 108 -19.25 7.79 10.37
C GLU A 108 -18.13 7.35 11.30
N ILE A 109 -17.17 6.54 10.79
CA ILE A 109 -16.03 6.05 11.58
C ILE A 109 -14.76 6.72 11.04
N ASP A 110 -14.22 7.66 11.81
CA ASP A 110 -12.98 8.33 11.45
C ASP A 110 -11.82 7.31 11.44
N LEU A 111 -10.93 7.41 10.44
CA LEU A 111 -9.75 6.58 10.31
C LEU A 111 -8.50 7.44 10.43
N GLU A 112 -7.73 7.16 11.48
CA GLU A 112 -6.44 7.79 11.76
C GLU A 112 -5.30 6.88 11.32
N LEU A 113 -4.29 7.47 10.67
CA LEU A 113 -3.03 6.79 10.36
C LEU A 113 -2.03 7.07 11.46
N VAL A 114 -1.42 6.03 11.97
CA VAL A 114 -0.36 6.09 12.99
C VAL A 114 0.92 5.52 12.39
N ASP A 115 1.98 6.31 12.35
CA ASP A 115 3.29 5.79 11.98
C ASP A 115 3.79 4.87 13.09
N ILE A 116 4.17 3.65 12.73
CA ILE A 116 4.66 2.66 13.69
C ILE A 116 6.10 2.26 13.40
N ASP A 117 6.81 1.88 14.45
CA ASP A 117 8.13 1.28 14.34
C ASP A 117 8.05 -0.05 13.57
N ALA A 118 8.94 -0.22 12.60
CA ALA A 118 9.02 -1.44 11.82
C ALA A 118 9.46 -2.65 12.65
N THR A 119 10.13 -2.42 13.78
CA THR A 119 10.76 -3.49 14.59
C THR A 119 9.78 -4.18 15.53
N ASP A 120 8.75 -3.49 16.04
CA ASP A 120 7.79 -4.09 16.97
C ASP A 120 6.33 -3.60 16.78
N PRO A 121 5.67 -3.95 15.67
CA PRO A 121 4.26 -3.64 15.48
C PRO A 121 3.36 -4.35 16.50
N ARG A 122 3.81 -5.48 17.06
CA ARG A 122 3.05 -6.28 18.04
C ARG A 122 2.83 -5.50 19.34
N ALA A 123 3.85 -4.81 19.84
CA ALA A 123 3.71 -4.05 21.09
C ALA A 123 2.59 -3.02 21.00
N ALA A 124 2.53 -2.24 19.93
CA ALA A 124 1.51 -1.23 19.72
C ALA A 124 0.08 -1.83 19.59
N LEU A 125 -0.04 -3.00 18.94
CA LEU A 125 -1.31 -3.72 18.82
C LEU A 125 -1.82 -4.22 20.18
N LEU A 126 -0.96 -4.88 20.97
CA LEU A 126 -1.34 -5.44 22.27
C LEU A 126 -1.55 -4.36 23.34
N ALA A 127 -0.90 -3.21 23.24
CA ALA A 127 -1.15 -2.04 24.08
C ALA A 127 -2.50 -1.37 23.76
N GLY A 128 -3.09 -1.66 22.60
CA GLY A 128 -4.29 -0.98 22.11
C GLY A 128 -4.02 0.44 21.61
N ASP A 129 -2.77 0.78 21.30
CA ASP A 129 -2.40 2.07 20.73
C ASP A 129 -2.90 2.20 19.29
N ILE A 130 -3.02 1.07 18.58
CA ILE A 130 -3.56 0.94 17.23
C ILE A 130 -4.52 -0.25 17.16
N ASP A 131 -5.50 -0.21 16.27
CA ASP A 131 -6.47 -1.30 16.07
C ASP A 131 -5.95 -2.36 15.10
N MET A 132 -5.22 -1.95 14.07
CA MET A 132 -4.57 -2.82 13.09
C MET A 132 -3.23 -2.25 12.66
N ALA A 133 -2.35 -3.09 12.14
CA ALA A 133 -1.05 -2.70 11.61
C ALA A 133 -0.83 -3.23 10.19
N ILE A 134 -0.41 -2.37 9.27
CA ILE A 134 0.25 -2.79 8.04
C ILE A 134 1.74 -2.80 8.34
N ALA A 135 2.30 -4.00 8.47
CA ALA A 135 3.66 -4.22 8.96
C ALA A 135 4.47 -5.09 8.01
N ARG A 136 5.78 -4.95 8.06
CA ARG A 136 6.74 -5.73 7.25
C ARG A 136 7.33 -6.83 8.11
N GLU A 137 7.33 -8.04 7.53
CA GLU A 137 8.01 -9.18 8.14
C GLU A 137 9.54 -9.00 8.17
N PRO A 138 10.24 -9.55 9.18
CA PRO A 138 9.71 -10.43 10.22
C PRO A 138 9.28 -9.69 11.51
N PHE A 139 8.17 -10.11 12.10
CA PHE A 139 7.76 -9.75 13.47
C PHE A 139 7.07 -10.94 14.15
N SER A 140 6.91 -10.93 15.50
CA SER A 140 6.21 -12.01 16.20
C SER A 140 4.72 -11.99 15.89
N HIS A 141 4.16 -13.18 15.56
CA HIS A 141 2.74 -13.39 15.32
C HIS A 141 1.99 -13.89 16.58
N ASP A 142 2.68 -14.00 17.73
CA ASP A 142 2.05 -14.44 18.97
C ASP A 142 0.91 -13.49 19.34
N ASP A 143 -0.26 -14.07 19.64
CA ASP A 143 -1.51 -13.36 19.95
C ASP A 143 -2.07 -12.49 18.81
N LEU A 144 -1.47 -12.52 17.62
CA LEU A 144 -1.93 -11.78 16.45
C LEU A 144 -2.62 -12.68 15.42
N HIS A 145 -3.58 -12.09 14.71
CA HIS A 145 -3.97 -12.51 13.38
C HIS A 145 -3.14 -11.78 12.37
N VAL A 146 -2.63 -12.49 11.35
CA VAL A 146 -1.84 -11.89 10.28
C VAL A 146 -2.32 -12.42 8.94
N ILE A 147 -2.50 -11.53 7.97
CA ILE A 147 -2.75 -11.89 6.57
C ILE A 147 -1.70 -11.22 5.67
N THR A 148 -1.11 -12.01 4.78
CA THR A 148 -0.18 -11.49 3.78
C THR A 148 -0.92 -10.59 2.79
N LEU A 149 -0.36 -9.41 2.53
CA LEU A 149 -0.90 -8.45 1.57
C LEU A 149 -0.16 -8.53 0.23
N TYR A 150 1.16 -8.38 0.26
CA TYR A 150 2.02 -8.40 -0.92
C TYR A 150 3.48 -8.62 -0.53
N GLU A 151 4.31 -8.89 -1.55
CA GLU A 151 5.75 -8.96 -1.43
C GLU A 151 6.40 -7.73 -2.09
N GLU A 152 7.52 -7.27 -1.54
CA GLU A 152 8.30 -6.16 -2.05
C GLU A 152 9.66 -6.62 -2.53
N VAL A 153 10.07 -6.10 -3.67
CA VAL A 153 11.42 -6.32 -4.21
C VAL A 153 12.43 -5.63 -3.31
N VAL A 154 13.46 -6.36 -2.93
CA VAL A 154 14.62 -5.86 -2.19
C VAL A 154 15.71 -5.44 -3.17
N GLY A 155 16.37 -4.35 -2.89
CA GLY A 155 17.47 -3.85 -3.72
C GLY A 155 18.39 -2.90 -2.97
N ALA A 156 19.47 -2.55 -3.62
CA ALA A 156 20.44 -1.58 -3.12
C ALA A 156 20.08 -0.17 -3.61
N VAL A 157 20.17 0.79 -2.72
CA VAL A 157 20.31 2.20 -3.07
C VAL A 157 21.79 2.47 -3.22
N VAL A 158 22.19 2.97 -4.36
CA VAL A 158 23.57 3.24 -4.73
C VAL A 158 23.73 4.70 -5.18
N SER A 159 24.90 5.29 -5.01
CA SER A 159 25.21 6.60 -5.56
C SER A 159 25.11 6.58 -7.09
N ILE A 160 24.70 7.70 -7.71
CA ILE A 160 24.74 7.85 -9.17
C ILE A 160 26.16 7.78 -9.75
N ASP A 161 27.18 7.99 -8.92
CA ASP A 161 28.60 7.88 -9.30
C ASP A 161 29.17 6.47 -9.09
N SER A 162 28.38 5.53 -8.57
CA SER A 162 28.77 4.14 -8.39
C SER A 162 28.79 3.36 -9.71
N ALA A 163 29.71 2.41 -9.83
CA ALA A 163 29.73 1.46 -10.95
C ALA A 163 28.44 0.63 -11.03
N LEU A 164 27.78 0.36 -9.90
CA LEU A 164 26.52 -0.37 -9.81
C LEU A 164 25.33 0.42 -10.39
N GLU A 165 25.47 1.72 -10.62
CA GLU A 165 24.45 2.54 -11.29
C GLU A 165 24.25 2.12 -12.75
N SER A 166 25.30 1.69 -13.42
CA SER A 166 25.30 1.40 -14.86
C SER A 166 24.55 0.11 -15.25
N VAL A 167 24.22 -0.76 -14.27
CA VAL A 167 23.51 -2.02 -14.50
C VAL A 167 22.04 -1.90 -14.08
N PRO A 168 21.10 -2.56 -14.79
CA PRO A 168 19.67 -2.46 -14.46
C PRO A 168 19.31 -3.22 -13.18
N GLU A 169 20.04 -4.27 -12.84
CA GLU A 169 19.91 -5.10 -11.64
C GLU A 169 21.29 -5.62 -11.24
N ILE A 170 21.44 -5.98 -9.98
CA ILE A 170 22.69 -6.50 -9.41
C ILE A 170 22.44 -7.87 -8.79
N THR A 171 23.46 -8.68 -8.67
CA THR A 171 23.43 -9.96 -7.97
C THR A 171 24.04 -9.82 -6.58
N VAL A 172 23.88 -10.84 -5.72
CA VAL A 172 24.55 -10.86 -4.40
C VAL A 172 26.07 -10.84 -4.57
N ASP A 173 26.60 -11.45 -5.63
CA ASP A 173 28.05 -11.49 -5.89
C ASP A 173 28.61 -10.11 -6.28
N ASP A 174 27.78 -9.25 -6.90
CA ASP A 174 28.18 -7.88 -7.25
C ASP A 174 28.34 -6.98 -6.01
N LEU A 175 27.84 -7.41 -4.85
CA LEU A 175 28.02 -6.71 -3.59
C LEU A 175 29.40 -6.92 -2.95
N ALA A 176 30.21 -7.84 -3.49
CA ALA A 176 31.55 -8.10 -2.98
C ALA A 176 32.43 -6.86 -3.10
N GLY A 177 33.03 -6.45 -1.99
CA GLY A 177 33.83 -5.23 -1.90
C GLY A 177 33.07 -3.93 -1.62
N GLU A 178 31.73 -3.97 -1.66
CA GLU A 178 30.88 -2.82 -1.27
C GLU A 178 30.79 -2.67 0.25
N VAL A 179 30.72 -1.42 0.72
CA VAL A 179 30.42 -1.10 2.12
C VAL A 179 28.90 -1.15 2.31
N ILE A 180 28.41 -2.08 3.13
CA ILE A 180 26.98 -2.19 3.42
C ILE A 180 26.66 -1.35 4.65
N ILE A 181 25.86 -0.30 4.46
CA ILE A 181 25.38 0.57 5.53
C ILE A 181 24.07 -0.03 6.06
N VAL A 182 24.07 -0.42 7.33
CA VAL A 182 22.87 -0.96 8.00
C VAL A 182 22.38 0.09 9.00
N PRO A 183 21.24 0.74 8.79
CA PRO A 183 20.66 1.69 9.73
C PRO A 183 20.07 0.98 10.95
N LEU A 184 19.81 1.72 12.04
CA LEU A 184 19.21 1.16 13.26
C LEU A 184 17.73 0.73 13.04
N ASP A 185 17.03 1.37 12.11
CA ASP A 185 15.66 1.05 11.67
C ASP A 185 15.62 0.12 10.45
N ASP A 186 16.62 -0.78 10.29
CA ASP A 186 16.71 -1.70 9.14
C ASP A 186 15.40 -2.49 8.92
N ALA A 187 14.82 -2.31 7.75
CA ALA A 187 13.55 -2.94 7.38
C ALA A 187 13.70 -4.30 6.68
N VAL A 188 14.91 -4.73 6.35
CA VAL A 188 15.17 -5.95 5.56
C VAL A 188 15.72 -7.08 6.41
N HIS A 189 16.46 -6.76 7.46
CA HIS A 189 17.08 -7.71 8.38
C HIS A 189 17.94 -8.76 7.64
N LEU A 190 18.64 -8.33 6.61
CA LEU A 190 19.61 -9.18 5.93
C LEU A 190 20.79 -9.42 6.87
N GLY A 191 21.09 -10.67 7.12
CA GLY A 191 22.32 -11.04 7.81
C GLY A 191 23.56 -10.64 7.02
N PRO A 192 24.78 -10.93 7.55
CA PRO A 192 26.04 -10.62 6.89
C PRO A 192 26.09 -11.22 5.48
N ILE A 193 26.46 -10.41 4.49
CA ILE A 193 26.65 -10.83 3.10
C ILE A 193 28.14 -11.11 2.90
N ALA A 194 28.46 -12.29 2.36
CA ALA A 194 29.84 -12.68 2.16
C ALA A 194 30.56 -11.73 1.17
N GLY A 195 31.79 -11.34 1.53
CA GLY A 195 32.63 -10.49 0.68
C GLY A 195 32.36 -9.00 0.79
N THR A 196 31.36 -8.55 1.55
CA THR A 196 31.07 -7.15 1.79
C THR A 196 31.97 -6.57 2.90
N ILE A 197 32.03 -5.25 2.98
CA ILE A 197 32.84 -4.50 3.94
C ILE A 197 31.91 -3.84 4.97
N GLU A 198 32.28 -3.97 6.25
CA GLU A 198 31.58 -3.24 7.32
C GLU A 198 31.97 -1.75 7.31
N PRO A 199 31.01 -0.83 7.56
CA PRO A 199 31.31 0.60 7.71
C PRO A 199 32.29 0.83 8.86
N ARG A 200 33.17 1.86 8.71
CA ARG A 200 34.09 2.33 9.77
C ARG A 200 33.52 3.52 10.55
N PHE A 201 32.21 3.68 10.55
CA PHE A 201 31.46 4.72 11.24
C PHE A 201 30.24 4.09 11.92
N ASP A 202 29.65 4.81 12.86
CA ASP A 202 28.47 4.36 13.59
C ASP A 202 27.29 4.18 12.66
N ALA A 203 26.42 3.20 12.96
CA ALA A 203 25.20 2.95 12.19
C ALA A 203 24.33 4.21 12.18
N PRO A 204 23.85 4.67 11.00
CA PRO A 204 22.88 5.76 10.92
C PRO A 204 21.63 5.46 11.73
N ALA A 205 21.06 6.48 12.37
CA ALA A 205 19.86 6.31 13.19
C ALA A 205 18.66 5.88 12.34
N THR A 206 18.57 6.37 11.11
CA THR A 206 17.44 6.12 10.20
C THR A 206 17.91 5.66 8.82
N THR A 207 17.01 4.99 8.10
CA THR A 207 17.21 4.63 6.70
C THR A 207 17.37 5.88 5.81
N GLU A 208 16.72 6.99 6.16
CA GLU A 208 16.89 8.28 5.45
C GLU A 208 18.34 8.78 5.58
N ASP A 209 18.92 8.75 6.78
CA ASP A 209 20.31 9.13 7.03
C ASP A 209 21.29 8.18 6.32
N ALA A 210 20.97 6.88 6.30
CA ALA A 210 21.74 5.89 5.54
C ALA A 210 21.76 6.22 4.04
N ILE A 211 20.59 6.53 3.44
CA ILE A 211 20.48 6.93 2.04
C ILE A 211 21.22 8.25 1.77
N ALA A 212 21.18 9.20 2.72
CA ALA A 212 21.95 10.43 2.60
C ALA A 212 23.47 10.17 2.63
N THR A 213 23.91 9.19 3.42
CA THR A 213 25.30 8.75 3.45
C THR A 213 25.71 8.08 2.13
N VAL A 214 24.85 7.23 1.55
CA VAL A 214 25.07 6.62 0.23
C VAL A 214 25.29 7.67 -0.86
N ALA A 215 24.58 8.79 -0.80
CA ALA A 215 24.74 9.89 -1.76
C ALA A 215 26.15 10.48 -1.78
N THR A 216 26.93 10.29 -0.73
CA THR A 216 28.34 10.71 -0.68
C THR A 216 29.32 9.73 -1.32
N GLY A 217 28.82 8.58 -1.80
CA GLY A 217 29.64 7.53 -2.42
C GLY A 217 30.39 6.62 -1.44
N VAL A 218 30.03 6.65 -0.14
CA VAL A 218 30.75 5.88 0.90
C VAL A 218 30.37 4.39 0.90
N GLY A 219 29.20 4.03 0.37
CA GLY A 219 28.72 2.64 0.36
C GLY A 219 27.31 2.56 -0.20
N ILE A 220 26.62 1.48 0.12
CA ILE A 220 25.25 1.19 -0.31
C ILE A 220 24.38 0.83 0.89
N VAL A 221 23.06 1.02 0.75
CA VAL A 221 22.07 0.53 1.72
C VAL A 221 21.08 -0.38 1.02
N ILE A 222 20.73 -1.51 1.65
CA ILE A 222 19.79 -2.49 1.08
C ILE A 222 18.42 -2.25 1.72
N VAL A 223 17.41 -1.97 0.89
CA VAL A 223 16.07 -1.61 1.32
C VAL A 223 15.00 -2.22 0.44
N PRO A 224 13.74 -2.34 0.91
CA PRO A 224 12.60 -2.59 0.04
C PRO A 224 12.39 -1.43 -0.94
N MET A 225 11.88 -1.73 -2.13
CA MET A 225 11.64 -0.71 -3.18
C MET A 225 10.72 0.42 -2.71
N SER A 226 9.76 0.15 -1.85
CA SER A 226 8.84 1.16 -1.31
C SER A 226 9.57 2.22 -0.49
N ILE A 227 10.53 1.81 0.34
CA ILE A 227 11.37 2.70 1.14
C ILE A 227 12.28 3.53 0.24
N ALA A 228 12.93 2.91 -0.76
CA ALA A 228 13.72 3.66 -1.73
C ALA A 228 12.90 4.72 -2.48
N ARG A 229 11.62 4.45 -2.74
CA ARG A 229 10.68 5.42 -3.35
C ARG A 229 10.26 6.53 -2.40
N ALA A 230 10.09 6.23 -1.11
CA ALA A 230 9.74 7.23 -0.10
C ALA A 230 10.88 8.26 0.09
N HIS A 231 12.14 7.79 0.06
CA HIS A 231 13.34 8.62 0.25
C HIS A 231 14.07 8.93 -1.07
N ARG A 232 13.30 9.25 -2.14
CA ARG A 232 13.88 9.57 -3.45
C ARG A 232 14.78 10.80 -3.41
N ARG A 233 16.00 10.63 -3.94
CA ARG A 233 16.99 11.70 -4.12
C ARG A 233 17.49 11.70 -5.57
N LYS A 234 18.09 12.81 -6.01
CA LYS A 234 18.66 12.94 -7.37
C LYS A 234 20.06 12.34 -7.49
N ASP A 235 20.71 12.15 -6.36
CA ASP A 235 22.11 11.72 -6.21
C ASP A 235 22.25 10.24 -5.87
N VAL A 236 21.12 9.52 -5.81
CA VAL A 236 21.09 8.06 -5.63
C VAL A 236 20.10 7.39 -6.57
N THR A 237 20.28 6.11 -6.80
CA THR A 237 19.36 5.27 -7.58
C THR A 237 19.16 3.92 -6.90
N PHE A 238 18.01 3.27 -7.20
CA PHE A 238 17.69 1.93 -6.69
C PHE A 238 18.00 0.89 -7.76
N ARG A 239 18.64 -0.20 -7.36
CA ARG A 239 18.91 -1.38 -8.20
C ARG A 239 18.37 -2.63 -7.52
N PRO A 240 17.45 -3.38 -8.13
CA PRO A 240 17.00 -4.66 -7.59
C PRO A 240 18.16 -5.62 -7.41
N ILE A 241 18.11 -6.43 -6.34
CA ILE A 241 19.11 -7.51 -6.14
C ILE A 241 18.45 -8.82 -6.58
N THR A 242 18.96 -9.39 -7.68
CA THR A 242 18.53 -10.68 -8.20
C THR A 242 18.88 -11.79 -7.21
N GLY A 243 17.90 -12.62 -6.88
CA GLY A 243 18.05 -13.71 -5.91
C GLY A 243 17.92 -13.30 -4.44
N ALA A 244 17.78 -11.99 -4.14
CA ALA A 244 17.41 -11.57 -2.79
C ALA A 244 15.99 -12.04 -2.44
N LYS A 245 15.80 -12.49 -1.19
CA LYS A 245 14.47 -12.84 -0.70
C LYS A 245 13.63 -11.57 -0.62
N PRO A 246 12.43 -11.54 -1.22
CA PRO A 246 11.54 -10.40 -1.07
C PRO A 246 11.11 -10.21 0.39
N THR A 247 10.77 -8.98 0.78
CA THR A 247 10.13 -8.72 2.06
C THR A 247 8.63 -8.85 1.91
N THR A 248 7.98 -9.42 2.92
CA THR A 248 6.52 -9.60 2.95
C THR A 248 5.89 -8.48 3.77
N VAL A 249 4.83 -7.86 3.26
CA VAL A 249 4.00 -6.92 4.00
C VAL A 249 2.68 -7.60 4.35
N GLY A 250 2.31 -7.54 5.63
CA GLY A 250 1.10 -8.13 6.17
C GLY A 250 0.19 -7.11 6.83
N LEU A 251 -1.08 -7.47 6.99
CA LEU A 251 -2.03 -6.80 7.86
C LEU A 251 -2.16 -7.64 9.12
N ALA A 252 -1.89 -7.04 10.27
CA ALA A 252 -1.92 -7.69 11.58
C ALA A 252 -2.90 -6.99 12.53
N TRP A 253 -3.49 -7.77 13.46
CA TRP A 253 -4.32 -7.25 14.53
C TRP A 253 -4.32 -8.22 15.72
N ASP A 254 -4.61 -7.70 16.91
CA ASP A 254 -4.73 -8.52 18.12
C ASP A 254 -5.90 -9.51 17.99
N ARG A 255 -5.67 -10.79 18.34
CA ARG A 255 -6.72 -11.84 18.37
C ARG A 255 -7.83 -11.52 19.34
N ALA A 256 -7.55 -10.76 20.41
CA ALA A 256 -8.55 -10.31 21.35
C ALA A 256 -9.42 -9.15 20.82
N ASN A 257 -8.94 -8.43 19.80
CA ASN A 257 -9.67 -7.34 19.16
C ASN A 257 -10.30 -7.82 17.84
N ASP A 258 -11.36 -8.61 17.92
CA ASP A 258 -12.12 -9.08 16.76
C ASP A 258 -13.43 -8.26 16.59
N SER A 259 -13.29 -6.93 16.68
CA SER A 259 -14.41 -5.98 16.54
C SER A 259 -14.95 -5.95 15.10
N ASP A 260 -16.20 -5.49 14.95
CA ASP A 260 -16.84 -5.31 13.65
C ASP A 260 -16.01 -4.41 12.72
N ASP A 261 -15.37 -3.36 13.27
CA ASP A 261 -14.54 -2.43 12.50
C ASP A 261 -13.29 -3.11 11.95
N VAL A 262 -12.63 -3.95 12.76
CA VAL A 262 -11.49 -4.78 12.33
C VAL A 262 -11.93 -5.72 11.20
N GLN A 263 -13.08 -6.41 11.35
CA GLN A 263 -13.59 -7.32 10.33
C GLN A 263 -14.04 -6.60 9.05
N ASN A 264 -14.57 -5.40 9.19
CA ASN A 264 -14.92 -4.53 8.06
C ASN A 264 -13.67 -4.14 7.27
N PHE A 265 -12.58 -3.76 7.95
CA PHE A 265 -11.31 -3.42 7.27
C PHE A 265 -10.67 -4.64 6.60
N VAL A 266 -10.68 -5.80 7.27
CA VAL A 266 -10.26 -7.09 6.67
C VAL A 266 -11.07 -7.41 5.42
N GLY A 267 -12.38 -7.17 5.45
CA GLY A 267 -13.27 -7.32 4.30
C GLY A 267 -12.88 -6.44 3.11
N ILE A 268 -12.53 -5.17 3.37
CA ILE A 268 -12.05 -4.22 2.36
C ILE A 268 -10.75 -4.72 1.73
N VAL A 269 -9.79 -5.11 2.57
CA VAL A 269 -8.47 -5.59 2.12
C VAL A 269 -8.60 -6.83 1.25
N ARG A 270 -9.49 -7.77 1.62
CA ARG A 270 -9.82 -8.99 0.85
C ARG A 270 -10.68 -8.73 -0.38
N GLY A 271 -11.06 -7.50 -0.66
CA GLY A 271 -11.85 -7.11 -1.83
C GLY A 271 -13.33 -7.49 -1.75
N ARG A 272 -13.88 -7.73 -0.54
CA ARG A 272 -15.32 -7.98 -0.36
C ARG A 272 -16.11 -6.73 -0.73
N THR A 273 -17.19 -6.92 -1.48
CA THR A 273 -18.13 -5.84 -1.78
C THR A 273 -19.13 -5.67 -0.64
N ALA A 274 -19.77 -4.51 -0.53
CA ALA A 274 -20.79 -4.25 0.48
C ALA A 274 -21.98 -5.24 0.41
N GLN A 275 -22.17 -5.94 -0.72
CA GLN A 275 -23.21 -6.94 -0.90
C GLN A 275 -22.83 -8.34 -0.38
N SER A 276 -21.54 -8.67 -0.29
CA SER A 276 -21.06 -9.98 0.19
C SER A 276 -20.95 -10.07 1.72
N SER A 277 -21.23 -8.99 2.44
CA SER A 277 -21.15 -8.94 3.93
C SER A 277 -22.50 -9.20 4.60
N ARG A 278 -23.55 -9.59 3.85
CA ARG A 278 -24.94 -9.76 4.36
C ARG A 278 -25.45 -11.22 4.33
N ASP A 279 -24.57 -12.20 4.14
CA ASP A 279 -24.94 -13.64 4.22
C ASP A 279 -24.59 -14.22 5.57
#